data_14ec3be5044e8650bbd30dd01e24be43
#
_entry.id   14ec3be5044e8650bbd30dd01e24be43
#
_cell.length_a   1.000
_cell.length_b   1.000
_cell.length_c   1.000
_cell.angle_alpha   90.00
_cell.angle_beta   90.00
_cell.angle_gamma   90.00
#
_symmetry.space_group_name_H-M   'P 1'
#
loop_
_entity.id
_entity.type
_entity.pdbx_description
1 polymer ?
#
loop_
_entity_poly.entity_id
_entity_poly.type
_entity_poly.pdbx_seq_one_letter_code
_entity_poly.pdbx_strand_id
1 'polypeptide(L)'
;MRVTRPMLALSGAVVILALAGCGGSGGKDEAAVPEAVTGSLEHIAAEADCKPNMQTDADTIRQALCKKGKEKYVLATFATDRGQREWLNSAKDYGGYYLVGRKWVAVGQQKTVTALQGALGGTMEEGSEHMNPGGSHNKGGHGGGSGHG
;
A
#
# COMPACT_ATOMS: atom_id res chain seq x y z
N MET A 1 -55.12 25.57 -44.16
CA MET A 1 -54.70 26.99 -44.17
C MET A 1 -53.20 27.08 -43.90
N ARG A 2 -52.57 27.79 -44.80
CA ARG A 2 -51.11 28.02 -44.84
C ARG A 2 -50.67 28.90 -43.68
N VAL A 3 -49.52 28.64 -43.10
CA VAL A 3 -48.62 29.70 -42.62
C VAL A 3 -47.18 29.19 -42.57
N THR A 4 -46.50 29.76 -43.39
CA THR A 4 -45.14 30.17 -43.69
C THR A 4 -44.15 30.13 -42.53
N ARG A 5 -42.99 29.52 -42.81
CA ARG A 5 -41.71 29.72 -42.13
C ARG A 5 -41.14 31.11 -42.32
N PRO A 6 -40.31 31.62 -41.47
CA PRO A 6 -38.97 31.90 -41.96
C PRO A 6 -37.84 31.37 -41.02
N MET A 7 -36.77 31.02 -41.72
CA MET A 7 -35.44 30.76 -41.22
C MET A 7 -34.83 32.01 -40.60
N LEU A 8 -34.06 31.82 -39.52
CA LEU A 8 -32.98 32.70 -39.18
C LEU A 8 -31.82 31.87 -38.64
N ALA A 9 -30.82 31.78 -39.47
CA ALA A 9 -29.49 31.30 -39.14
C ALA A 9 -28.79 32.32 -38.27
N LEU A 10 -28.23 31.88 -37.15
CA LEU A 10 -27.25 32.65 -36.41
C LEU A 10 -26.07 31.72 -36.08
N SER A 11 -25.04 31.96 -36.87
CA SER A 11 -23.70 31.43 -36.64
C SER A 11 -23.14 31.92 -35.31
N GLY A 12 -22.97 31.06 -34.37
CA GLY A 12 -22.20 31.31 -33.16
C GLY A 12 -20.87 30.55 -33.23
N ALA A 13 -19.79 31.27 -33.48
CA ALA A 13 -18.44 30.74 -33.41
C ALA A 13 -18.10 30.41 -31.95
N VAL A 14 -18.03 29.13 -31.63
CA VAL A 14 -17.48 28.67 -30.36
C VAL A 14 -15.96 28.66 -30.49
N VAL A 15 -15.33 29.64 -29.91
CA VAL A 15 -13.88 29.66 -29.69
C VAL A 15 -13.58 28.67 -28.56
N ILE A 16 -13.12 27.49 -28.93
CA ILE A 16 -12.55 26.54 -27.95
C ILE A 16 -11.16 27.04 -27.61
N LEU A 17 -11.03 27.72 -26.49
CA LEU A 17 -9.75 27.91 -25.86
C LEU A 17 -9.29 26.54 -25.32
N ALA A 18 -8.46 25.90 -26.10
CA ALA A 18 -7.66 24.79 -25.62
C ALA A 18 -6.66 25.37 -24.59
N LEU A 19 -7.02 25.29 -23.32
CA LEU A 19 -6.03 25.38 -22.26
C LEU A 19 -5.16 24.13 -22.37
N ALA A 20 -4.05 24.26 -23.09
CA ALA A 20 -2.95 23.34 -22.97
C ALA A 20 -2.43 23.43 -21.53
N GLY A 21 -3.01 22.61 -20.66
CA GLY A 21 -2.42 22.35 -19.39
C GLY A 21 -1.09 21.67 -19.64
N CYS A 22 -0.01 22.40 -19.46
CA CYS A 22 1.30 21.82 -19.32
C CYS A 22 1.30 20.92 -18.09
N GLY A 23 0.92 19.66 -18.27
CA GLY A 23 1.32 18.59 -17.41
C GLY A 23 2.82 18.39 -17.63
N GLY A 24 3.61 19.20 -16.96
CA GLY A 24 5.05 19.12 -17.04
C GLY A 24 5.55 17.81 -16.47
N SER A 25 6.66 17.38 -16.99
CA SER A 25 7.64 16.43 -16.53
C SER A 25 7.23 14.96 -16.66
N GLY A 26 7.90 14.31 -17.61
CA GLY A 26 8.12 12.88 -17.64
C GLY A 26 8.71 12.40 -16.34
N GLY A 27 7.86 11.99 -15.41
CA GLY A 27 8.17 11.05 -14.36
C GLY A 27 7.79 9.70 -14.92
N LYS A 28 8.64 8.71 -14.68
CA LYS A 28 8.35 7.31 -14.92
C LYS A 28 6.92 7.03 -14.47
N ASP A 29 6.16 6.30 -15.26
CA ASP A 29 4.86 5.78 -14.88
C ASP A 29 5.02 4.78 -13.71
N GLU A 30 5.30 5.30 -12.53
CA GLU A 30 5.08 4.55 -11.31
C GLU A 30 3.56 4.47 -11.17
N ALA A 31 3.02 3.25 -11.33
CA ALA A 31 1.62 3.00 -11.06
C ALA A 31 1.31 3.59 -9.69
N ALA A 32 0.42 4.60 -9.65
CA ALA A 32 0.05 5.26 -8.41
C ALA A 32 -0.44 4.21 -7.42
N VAL A 33 0.14 4.18 -6.22
CA VAL A 33 -0.32 3.32 -5.14
C VAL A 33 -1.75 3.74 -4.79
N PRO A 34 -2.72 2.81 -4.80
CA PRO A 34 -4.09 3.15 -4.44
C PRO A 34 -4.16 3.71 -3.02
N GLU A 35 -5.18 4.52 -2.76
CA GLU A 35 -5.50 4.89 -1.38
C GLU A 35 -5.74 3.62 -0.55
N ALA A 36 -5.21 3.61 0.68
CA ALA A 36 -5.30 2.44 1.53
C ALA A 36 -6.76 2.12 1.89
N VAL A 37 -7.15 0.86 1.71
CA VAL A 37 -8.46 0.38 2.18
C VAL A 37 -8.57 0.53 3.69
N THR A 38 -9.78 0.69 4.18
CA THR A 38 -10.08 0.79 5.61
C THR A 38 -11.26 -0.12 5.96
N GLY A 39 -11.42 -0.46 7.22
CA GLY A 39 -12.56 -1.23 7.69
C GLY A 39 -12.19 -2.45 8.51
N SER A 40 -13.12 -3.41 8.58
CA SER A 40 -12.94 -4.66 9.31
C SER A 40 -11.91 -5.57 8.65
N LEU A 41 -11.41 -6.54 9.42
CA LEU A 41 -10.51 -7.57 8.88
C LEU A 41 -11.14 -8.30 7.69
N GLU A 42 -12.42 -8.64 7.79
CA GLU A 42 -13.16 -9.33 6.75
C GLU A 42 -13.28 -8.49 5.46
N HIS A 43 -13.49 -7.19 5.60
CA HIS A 43 -13.56 -6.28 4.47
C HIS A 43 -12.20 -6.19 3.75
N ILE A 44 -11.14 -5.96 4.51
CA ILE A 44 -9.77 -5.88 3.96
C ILE A 44 -9.36 -7.21 3.32
N ALA A 45 -9.70 -8.33 3.93
CA ALA A 45 -9.46 -9.65 3.37
C ALA A 45 -10.20 -9.86 2.05
N ALA A 46 -11.45 -9.41 1.95
CA ALA A 46 -12.23 -9.49 0.72
C ALA A 46 -11.61 -8.67 -0.42
N GLU A 47 -11.11 -7.46 -0.14
CA GLU A 47 -10.41 -6.63 -1.11
C GLU A 47 -9.09 -7.28 -1.60
N ALA A 48 -8.51 -8.15 -0.79
CA ALA A 48 -7.31 -8.92 -1.12
C ALA A 48 -7.59 -10.32 -1.70
N ASP A 49 -8.85 -10.64 -2.01
CA ASP A 49 -9.28 -11.98 -2.43
C ASP A 49 -8.88 -13.08 -1.44
N CYS A 50 -8.90 -12.78 -0.15
CA CYS A 50 -8.57 -13.72 0.91
C CYS A 50 -9.84 -14.20 1.64
N LYS A 51 -9.93 -15.50 1.86
CA LYS A 51 -10.80 -16.09 2.88
C LYS A 51 -10.02 -16.19 4.18
N PRO A 52 -10.27 -15.29 5.16
CA PRO A 52 -9.43 -15.21 6.34
C PRO A 52 -9.62 -16.43 7.24
N ASN A 53 -8.53 -17.09 7.58
CA ASN A 53 -8.51 -18.11 8.62
C ASN A 53 -8.09 -17.44 9.94
N MET A 54 -9.07 -17.17 10.81
CA MET A 54 -8.87 -16.45 12.05
C MET A 54 -7.94 -17.21 12.99
N GLN A 55 -6.90 -16.56 13.46
CA GLN A 55 -5.92 -17.07 14.42
C GLN A 55 -6.08 -16.42 15.79
N THR A 56 -6.41 -15.14 15.80
CA THR A 56 -6.66 -14.35 17.01
C THR A 56 -7.87 -13.47 16.78
N ASP A 57 -8.79 -13.46 17.73
CA ASP A 57 -10.00 -12.63 17.70
C ASP A 57 -10.20 -11.99 19.09
N ALA A 58 -9.44 -10.93 19.35
CA ALA A 58 -9.49 -10.16 20.58
C ALA A 58 -9.96 -8.73 20.31
N ASP A 59 -10.43 -8.06 21.34
CA ASP A 59 -10.97 -6.69 21.23
C ASP A 59 -9.93 -5.67 20.74
N THR A 60 -8.65 -5.90 21.04
CA THR A 60 -7.57 -4.97 20.70
C THR A 60 -6.86 -5.30 19.40
N ILE A 61 -6.81 -6.59 19.03
CA ILE A 61 -6.16 -7.10 17.83
C ILE A 61 -6.90 -8.31 17.28
N ARG A 62 -7.07 -8.36 15.97
CA ARG A 62 -7.55 -9.54 15.27
C ARG A 62 -6.52 -9.94 14.23
N GLN A 63 -6.24 -11.23 14.10
CA GLN A 63 -5.28 -11.76 13.14
C GLN A 63 -5.87 -12.93 12.38
N ALA A 64 -5.60 -12.96 11.10
CA ALA A 64 -5.98 -14.06 10.22
C ALA A 64 -4.83 -14.47 9.32
N LEU A 65 -4.78 -15.75 8.99
CA LEU A 65 -3.92 -16.27 7.95
C LEU A 65 -4.66 -16.19 6.62
N CYS A 66 -4.01 -15.56 5.65
CA CYS A 66 -4.48 -15.39 4.28
C CYS A 66 -3.55 -16.08 3.28
N LYS A 67 -4.04 -16.26 2.06
CA LYS A 67 -3.23 -16.76 0.94
C LYS A 67 -3.34 -15.82 -0.26
N LYS A 68 -2.22 -15.64 -0.95
CA LYS A 68 -2.13 -15.01 -2.26
C LYS A 68 -1.45 -16.01 -3.20
N GLY A 69 -2.24 -16.67 -4.06
CA GLY A 69 -1.74 -17.81 -4.82
C GLY A 69 -1.29 -18.95 -3.89
N LYS A 70 -0.01 -19.33 -3.97
CA LYS A 70 0.61 -20.35 -3.09
C LYS A 70 1.23 -19.76 -1.83
N GLU A 71 1.37 -18.44 -1.77
CA GLU A 71 2.01 -17.74 -0.66
C GLU A 71 1.02 -17.46 0.45
N LYS A 72 1.51 -17.56 1.69
CA LYS A 72 0.75 -17.23 2.90
C LYS A 72 1.22 -15.86 3.41
N TYR A 73 0.29 -15.13 3.99
CA TYR A 73 0.56 -13.90 4.71
C TYR A 73 -0.38 -13.75 5.90
N VAL A 74 0.01 -12.93 6.85
CA VAL A 74 -0.81 -12.59 8.01
C VAL A 74 -1.47 -11.24 7.75
N LEU A 75 -2.77 -11.16 7.99
CA LEU A 75 -3.53 -9.92 8.04
C LEU A 75 -3.91 -9.65 9.48
N ALA A 76 -3.52 -8.49 9.99
CA ALA A 76 -3.85 -8.05 11.34
C ALA A 76 -4.63 -6.74 11.30
N THR A 77 -5.64 -6.60 12.15
CA THR A 77 -6.37 -5.35 12.38
C THR A 77 -6.30 -4.97 13.87
N PHE A 78 -6.37 -3.67 14.13
CA PHE A 78 -6.14 -3.10 15.45
C PHE A 78 -7.29 -2.17 15.83
N ALA A 79 -7.67 -2.17 17.11
CA ALA A 79 -8.69 -1.26 17.61
C ALA A 79 -8.22 0.20 17.59
N THR A 80 -6.92 0.44 17.77
CA THR A 80 -6.32 1.78 17.84
C THR A 80 -5.08 1.92 16.97
N ASP A 81 -4.79 3.14 16.51
CA ASP A 81 -3.55 3.46 15.78
C ASP A 81 -2.32 3.24 16.66
N ARG A 82 -2.43 3.51 17.95
CA ARG A 82 -1.35 3.27 18.92
C ARG A 82 -1.03 1.78 19.05
N GLY A 83 -2.04 0.95 19.22
CA GLY A 83 -1.87 -0.51 19.30
C GLY A 83 -1.22 -1.08 18.03
N GLN A 84 -1.63 -0.59 16.87
CA GLN A 84 -0.98 -0.93 15.61
C GLN A 84 0.51 -0.56 15.62
N ARG A 85 0.85 0.65 16.03
CA ARG A 85 2.24 1.14 16.02
C ARG A 85 3.12 0.37 17.00
N GLU A 86 2.64 0.10 18.19
CA GLU A 86 3.35 -0.70 19.20
C GLU A 86 3.60 -2.13 18.71
N TRP A 87 2.57 -2.76 18.12
CA TRP A 87 2.71 -4.09 17.56
C TRP A 87 3.71 -4.14 16.40
N LEU A 88 3.61 -3.18 15.47
CA LEU A 88 4.47 -3.09 14.30
C LEU A 88 5.95 -2.89 14.70
N ASN A 89 6.22 -2.01 15.66
CA ASN A 89 7.59 -1.79 16.16
C ASN A 89 8.17 -3.08 16.71
N SER A 90 7.43 -3.81 17.54
CA SER A 90 7.89 -5.10 18.08
C SER A 90 8.06 -6.17 17.00
N ALA A 91 7.13 -6.22 16.04
CA ALA A 91 7.18 -7.22 14.96
C ALA A 91 8.39 -7.00 14.04
N LYS A 92 8.74 -5.75 13.77
CA LYS A 92 9.86 -5.39 12.89
C LYS A 92 11.22 -5.82 13.45
N ASP A 93 11.36 -6.02 14.74
CA ASP A 93 12.58 -6.56 15.34
C ASP A 93 12.91 -7.98 14.84
N TYR A 94 11.90 -8.71 14.40
CA TYR A 94 12.04 -10.05 13.83
C TYR A 94 12.24 -10.08 12.31
N GLY A 95 12.38 -8.92 11.68
CA GLY A 95 12.50 -8.79 10.22
C GLY A 95 11.16 -8.91 9.51
N GLY A 96 11.20 -9.12 8.18
CA GLY A 96 10.02 -9.29 7.35
C GLY A 96 9.60 -8.03 6.61
N TYR A 97 8.56 -8.18 5.82
CA TYR A 97 7.98 -7.09 5.01
C TYR A 97 6.55 -6.86 5.44
N TYR A 98 6.21 -5.59 5.59
CA TYR A 98 4.95 -5.13 6.16
C TYR A 98 4.28 -4.17 5.19
N LEU A 99 3.02 -4.41 4.89
CA LEU A 99 2.15 -3.45 4.21
C LEU A 99 1.26 -2.83 5.27
N VAL A 100 1.37 -1.52 5.44
CA VAL A 100 0.73 -0.80 6.55
C VAL A 100 -0.36 0.12 6.02
N GLY A 101 -1.57 -0.12 6.45
CA GLY A 101 -2.71 0.77 6.27
C GLY A 101 -3.19 1.34 7.61
N ARG A 102 -4.32 2.02 7.57
CA ARG A 102 -4.90 2.57 8.80
C ARG A 102 -5.52 1.46 9.64
N LYS A 103 -4.96 1.20 10.81
CA LYS A 103 -5.39 0.16 11.75
C LYS A 103 -5.35 -1.26 11.17
N TRP A 104 -4.52 -1.50 10.18
CA TRP A 104 -4.25 -2.84 9.68
C TRP A 104 -2.81 -2.98 9.17
N VAL A 105 -2.33 -4.20 9.17
CA VAL A 105 -1.01 -4.58 8.63
C VAL A 105 -1.13 -5.93 7.94
N ALA A 106 -0.52 -6.06 6.76
CA ALA A 106 -0.30 -7.35 6.13
C ALA A 106 1.19 -7.70 6.18
N VAL A 107 1.52 -8.91 6.59
CA VAL A 107 2.91 -9.37 6.79
C VAL A 107 3.17 -10.62 5.98
N GLY A 108 4.23 -10.61 5.19
CA GLY A 108 4.59 -11.75 4.36
C GLY A 108 5.92 -11.57 3.66
N GLN A 109 6.14 -12.37 2.64
CA GLN A 109 7.30 -12.22 1.79
C GLN A 109 7.20 -10.94 0.96
N GLN A 110 8.31 -10.33 0.61
CA GLN A 110 8.37 -9.07 -0.14
C GLN A 110 7.46 -9.09 -1.37
N LYS A 111 7.59 -10.09 -2.22
CA LYS A 111 6.78 -10.21 -3.45
C LYS A 111 5.27 -10.26 -3.16
N THR A 112 4.88 -10.90 -2.06
CA THR A 112 3.47 -11.04 -1.67
C THR A 112 2.91 -9.71 -1.19
N VAL A 113 3.61 -9.01 -0.28
CA VAL A 113 3.17 -7.70 0.22
C VAL A 113 3.20 -6.62 -0.86
N THR A 114 4.15 -6.69 -1.80
CA THR A 114 4.18 -5.79 -2.97
C THR A 114 2.94 -6.01 -3.86
N ALA A 115 2.57 -7.27 -4.09
CA ALA A 115 1.35 -7.57 -4.86
C ALA A 115 0.07 -7.12 -4.12
N LEU A 116 0.04 -7.27 -2.80
CA LEU A 116 -1.08 -6.80 -1.97
C LEU A 116 -1.21 -5.27 -2.00
N GLN A 117 -0.11 -4.53 -2.07
CA GLN A 117 -0.15 -3.07 -2.16
C GLN A 117 -0.94 -2.59 -3.38
N GLY A 118 -0.86 -3.29 -4.49
CA GLY A 118 -1.66 -2.99 -5.68
C GLY A 118 -3.17 -3.09 -5.46
N ALA A 119 -3.62 -3.99 -4.59
CA ALA A 119 -5.03 -4.20 -4.27
C ALA A 119 -5.51 -3.37 -3.06
N LEU A 120 -4.68 -3.24 -2.04
CA LEU A 120 -5.05 -2.68 -0.75
C LEU A 120 -4.57 -1.24 -0.53
N GLY A 121 -3.62 -0.77 -1.33
CA GLY A 121 -2.90 0.47 -1.03
C GLY A 121 -2.01 0.32 0.20
N GLY A 122 -1.70 1.42 0.85
CA GLY A 122 -0.88 1.45 2.05
C GLY A 122 0.61 1.66 1.79
N THR A 123 1.38 1.64 2.85
CA THR A 123 2.82 1.92 2.84
C THR A 123 3.62 0.67 3.14
N MET A 124 4.66 0.42 2.33
CA MET A 124 5.60 -0.67 2.60
C MET A 124 6.57 -0.26 3.71
N GLU A 125 6.73 -1.13 4.69
CA GLU A 125 7.75 -1.02 5.73
C GLU A 125 8.56 -2.32 5.80
N GLU A 126 9.82 -2.22 6.12
CA GLU A 126 10.74 -3.35 6.26
C GLU A 126 11.19 -3.50 7.71
N GLY A 127 11.33 -4.73 8.15
CA GLY A 127 11.85 -5.04 9.47
C GLY A 127 13.37 -5.09 9.50
N SER A 128 13.92 -5.51 10.64
CA SER A 128 15.37 -5.59 10.86
C SER A 128 16.07 -6.45 9.81
N GLU A 129 17.16 -5.94 9.24
CA GLU A 129 17.95 -6.64 8.20
C GLU A 129 18.58 -7.95 8.70
N HIS A 130 18.77 -8.09 10.01
CA HIS A 130 19.39 -9.27 10.59
C HIS A 130 18.62 -10.57 10.36
N MET A 131 17.32 -10.47 10.08
CA MET A 131 16.42 -11.60 9.90
C MET A 131 15.89 -11.74 8.47
N ASN A 132 16.27 -10.85 7.55
CA ASN A 132 15.87 -10.92 6.16
C ASN A 132 16.90 -11.76 5.35
N PRO A 133 16.55 -12.97 4.91
CA PRO A 133 17.44 -13.76 4.06
C PRO A 133 17.48 -13.15 2.64
N GLY A 134 18.44 -12.29 2.39
CA GLY A 134 18.62 -11.59 1.11
C GLY A 134 19.07 -10.15 1.25
N GLY A 135 19.16 -9.63 2.45
CA GLY A 135 19.74 -8.32 2.73
C GLY A 135 21.23 -8.31 2.41
N SER A 136 21.62 -7.45 1.51
CA SER A 136 23.03 -7.22 1.15
C SER A 136 23.79 -6.78 2.40
N HIS A 137 24.69 -7.63 2.90
CA HIS A 137 25.60 -7.26 3.96
C HIS A 137 26.56 -6.19 3.44
N ASN A 138 26.24 -4.95 3.64
CA ASN A 138 27.22 -3.87 3.47
C ASN A 138 28.12 -3.90 4.70
N LYS A 139 29.25 -4.60 4.61
CA LYS A 139 30.33 -4.57 5.60
C LYS A 139 30.90 -3.16 5.65
N GLY A 140 30.36 -2.34 6.54
CA GLY A 140 31.05 -1.16 7.02
C GLY A 140 32.28 -1.59 7.79
N GLY A 141 33.46 -1.45 7.19
CA GLY A 141 34.73 -1.74 7.84
C GLY A 141 34.96 -0.78 9.01
N HIS A 142 34.95 -1.31 10.23
CA HIS A 142 35.55 -0.62 11.37
C HIS A 142 37.06 -0.86 11.34
N GLY A 143 37.78 0.10 10.82
CA GLY A 143 39.22 0.24 11.03
C GLY A 143 39.47 0.73 12.46
N GLY A 144 39.65 -0.18 13.41
CA GLY A 144 40.15 0.12 14.73
C GLY A 144 41.69 0.16 14.72
N GLY A 145 42.25 1.34 14.59
CA GLY A 145 43.67 1.56 14.84
C GLY A 145 43.90 1.70 16.35
N SER A 146 44.49 0.66 16.97
CA SER A 146 45.09 0.78 18.31
C SER A 146 46.57 0.96 18.16
N GLY A 147 47.01 2.21 18.30
CA GLY A 147 48.44 2.50 18.57
C GLY A 147 48.69 2.42 20.06
N HIS A 148 49.58 1.54 20.47
CA HIS A 148 50.27 1.62 21.75
C HIS A 148 51.73 1.70 21.45
N GLY A 149 52.30 2.88 21.79
CA GLY A 149 53.72 3.08 22.04
C GLY A 149 53.96 3.05 23.54
#